data_6903286824ac060ed49b805a7851728e
#
_entry.id   6903286824ac060ed49b805a7851728e
#
_cell.length_a   1.000
_cell.length_b   1.000
_cell.length_c   1.000
_cell.angle_alpha   90.00
_cell.angle_beta   90.00
_cell.angle_gamma   90.00
#
_symmetry.space_group_name_H-M   'P 1'
#
loop_
_entity.id
_entity.type
_entity.pdbx_description
1 polymer ?
#
loop_
_entity_poly.entity_id
_entity_poly.type
_entity_poly.pdbx_seq_one_letter_code
_entity_poly.pdbx_strand_id
1 'polypeptide(L)'
;MKKAIFLLAVIAVFSACTKDPGTGGAGTISGTILKEFRVVLTNPATAIYTVPAADVEVYIVYGEHLSPDDKVMSDYEGNFEFRNLRKGKYTVYTYSRDTTGQTPPTSDPMKMVVLKEVELTDNDDHEVVSDLTIYDTP
;
A
#
# COMPACT_ATOMS: atom_id res chain seq x y z
N MET A 1 -33.18 55.86 27.08
CA MET A 1 -32.05 55.02 27.53
C MET A 1 -32.17 53.68 26.85
N LYS A 2 -31.41 53.47 25.78
CA LYS A 2 -31.45 52.26 24.97
C LYS A 2 -30.23 51.38 25.35
N LYS A 3 -30.48 50.28 26.07
CA LYS A 3 -29.42 49.33 26.38
C LYS A 3 -29.18 48.43 25.16
N ALA A 4 -28.07 48.66 24.46
CA ALA A 4 -27.61 47.78 23.40
C ALA A 4 -26.98 46.55 24.06
N ILE A 5 -27.61 45.38 23.90
CA ILE A 5 -27.08 44.08 24.28
C ILE A 5 -26.18 43.64 23.13
N PHE A 6 -24.86 43.71 23.37
CA PHE A 6 -23.87 43.21 22.43
C PHE A 6 -23.79 41.69 22.62
N LEU A 7 -24.50 40.96 21.77
CA LEU A 7 -24.42 39.48 21.72
C LEU A 7 -23.15 39.10 20.99
N LEU A 8 -22.09 38.85 21.75
CA LEU A 8 -20.80 38.34 21.22
C LEU A 8 -20.99 36.85 20.86
N ALA A 9 -21.32 36.58 19.60
CA ALA A 9 -21.34 35.21 19.07
C ALA A 9 -19.89 34.71 18.96
N VAL A 10 -19.47 33.96 19.95
CA VAL A 10 -18.21 33.18 19.89
C VAL A 10 -18.44 32.03 18.91
N ILE A 11 -18.06 32.25 17.66
CA ILE A 11 -17.95 31.17 16.68
C ILE A 11 -16.74 30.33 17.08
N ALA A 12 -16.99 29.26 17.82
CA ALA A 12 -15.99 28.24 18.03
C ALA A 12 -15.73 27.54 16.70
N VAL A 13 -14.70 27.98 16.00
CA VAL A 13 -14.16 27.29 14.83
C VAL A 13 -13.52 26.01 15.39
N PHE A 14 -14.27 24.91 15.42
CA PHE A 14 -13.70 23.58 15.58
C PHE A 14 -12.86 23.32 14.32
N SER A 15 -11.62 23.74 14.39
CA SER A 15 -10.59 23.27 13.48
C SER A 15 -10.47 21.77 13.73
N ALA A 16 -11.22 20.97 12.98
CA ALA A 16 -11.04 19.53 12.94
C ALA A 16 -9.64 19.31 12.39
N CYS A 17 -8.67 19.16 13.28
CA CYS A 17 -7.32 18.77 12.96
C CYS A 17 -7.40 17.33 12.44
N THR A 18 -7.65 17.17 11.15
CA THR A 18 -7.51 15.89 10.47
C THR A 18 -6.03 15.58 10.48
N LYS A 19 -5.62 14.68 11.37
CA LYS A 19 -4.23 14.19 11.37
C LYS A 19 -3.98 13.49 10.05
N ASP A 20 -2.85 13.77 9.44
CA ASP A 20 -2.40 13.13 8.22
C ASP A 20 -2.34 11.59 8.35
N PRO A 21 -2.48 10.84 7.25
CA PRO A 21 -2.26 9.40 7.23
C PRO A 21 -0.93 9.03 7.88
N GLY A 22 -0.85 7.88 8.51
CA GLY A 22 0.35 7.43 9.21
C GLY A 22 0.05 6.63 10.45
N THR A 23 1.04 6.45 11.30
CA THR A 23 0.91 5.68 12.55
C THR A 23 0.18 6.44 13.65
N GLY A 24 -0.43 5.71 14.60
CA GLY A 24 -1.10 6.26 15.78
C GLY A 24 -2.63 6.15 15.75
N GLY A 25 -3.18 5.32 14.86
CA GLY A 25 -4.55 4.82 14.88
C GLY A 25 -4.61 3.37 15.37
N ALA A 26 -5.73 2.70 15.15
CA ALA A 26 -5.92 1.27 15.36
C ALA A 26 -6.21 0.54 14.03
N GLY A 27 -6.20 1.26 12.91
CA GLY A 27 -6.45 0.70 11.59
C GLY A 27 -5.36 -0.26 11.13
N THR A 28 -5.74 -1.19 10.27
CA THR A 28 -4.84 -2.17 9.66
C THR A 28 -5.06 -2.28 8.17
N ILE A 29 -3.98 -2.52 7.44
CA ILE A 29 -4.01 -2.88 6.02
C ILE A 29 -3.26 -4.19 5.88
N SER A 30 -3.92 -5.22 5.34
CA SER A 30 -3.35 -6.54 5.13
C SER A 30 -3.54 -7.01 3.70
N GLY A 31 -2.82 -8.06 3.31
CA GLY A 31 -2.96 -8.67 1.99
C GLY A 31 -2.05 -9.86 1.82
N THR A 32 -2.02 -10.41 0.61
CA THR A 32 -1.20 -11.57 0.28
C THR A 32 -0.31 -11.28 -0.93
N ILE A 33 0.93 -11.73 -0.88
CA ILE A 33 1.84 -11.73 -2.02
C ILE A 33 1.82 -13.11 -2.67
N LEU A 34 1.52 -13.13 -3.95
CA LEU A 34 1.61 -14.34 -4.77
C LEU A 34 2.77 -14.21 -5.75
N LYS A 35 3.55 -15.27 -5.88
CA LYS A 35 4.62 -15.37 -6.87
C LYS A 35 4.15 -16.25 -8.03
N GLU A 36 4.12 -15.68 -9.22
CA GLU A 36 3.81 -16.38 -10.46
C GLU A 36 5.08 -16.62 -11.25
N PHE A 37 5.36 -17.88 -11.53
CA PHE A 37 6.48 -18.26 -12.38
C PHE A 37 6.05 -18.28 -13.84
N ARG A 38 6.83 -17.62 -14.71
CA ARG A 38 6.54 -17.49 -16.14
C ARG A 38 7.70 -17.96 -17.00
N VAL A 39 7.37 -18.61 -18.11
CA VAL A 39 8.34 -18.88 -19.18
C VAL A 39 8.44 -17.66 -20.08
N VAL A 40 9.58 -17.00 -20.06
CA VAL A 40 9.83 -15.77 -20.87
C VAL A 40 10.01 -16.06 -22.36
N LEU A 41 10.17 -17.34 -22.76
CA LEU A 41 10.41 -17.73 -24.15
C LEU A 41 9.17 -17.65 -25.05
N THR A 42 8.00 -17.44 -24.48
CA THR A 42 6.74 -17.29 -25.21
C THR A 42 6.23 -15.86 -25.10
N ASN A 43 5.75 -15.30 -26.18
CA ASN A 43 5.13 -13.98 -26.19
C ASN A 43 3.64 -14.10 -26.49
N PRO A 44 2.71 -13.79 -25.55
CA PRO A 44 2.97 -13.37 -24.17
C PRO A 44 3.51 -14.50 -23.30
N ALA A 45 4.29 -14.14 -22.27
CA ALA A 45 4.80 -15.10 -21.31
C ALA A 45 3.64 -15.85 -20.62
N THR A 46 3.73 -17.17 -20.60
CA THR A 46 2.68 -18.02 -20.04
C THR A 46 3.01 -18.34 -18.58
N ALA A 47 2.03 -18.15 -17.70
CA ALA A 47 2.14 -18.59 -16.32
C ALA A 47 2.28 -20.12 -16.25
N ILE A 48 3.20 -20.60 -15.42
CA ILE A 48 3.39 -22.03 -15.18
C ILE A 48 2.66 -22.43 -13.90
N TYR A 49 2.91 -21.72 -12.82
CA TYR A 49 2.25 -21.95 -11.53
C TYR A 49 2.39 -20.72 -10.62
N THR A 50 1.52 -20.65 -9.62
CA THR A 50 1.48 -19.56 -8.65
C THR A 50 1.60 -20.15 -7.25
N VAL A 51 2.42 -19.53 -6.40
CA VAL A 51 2.62 -19.92 -5.01
C VAL A 51 2.62 -18.69 -4.11
N PRO A 52 2.32 -18.83 -2.82
CA PRO A 52 2.57 -17.78 -1.84
C PRO A 52 4.05 -17.37 -1.83
N ALA A 53 4.30 -16.08 -1.71
CA ALA A 53 5.66 -15.54 -1.73
C ALA A 53 6.10 -15.12 -0.32
N ALA A 54 6.94 -15.93 0.31
CA ALA A 54 7.57 -15.62 1.59
C ALA A 54 8.75 -14.66 1.43
N ASP A 55 9.06 -13.94 2.52
CA ASP A 55 10.23 -13.06 2.66
C ASP A 55 10.31 -11.97 1.57
N VAL A 56 9.16 -11.46 1.13
CA VAL A 56 9.06 -10.36 0.18
C VAL A 56 8.87 -9.06 0.94
N GLU A 57 9.68 -8.04 0.63
CA GLU A 57 9.51 -6.70 1.16
C GLU A 57 8.26 -6.04 0.57
N VAL A 58 7.35 -5.63 1.45
CA VAL A 58 6.15 -4.86 1.12
C VAL A 58 6.29 -3.49 1.74
N TYR A 59 6.09 -2.46 0.95
CA TYR A 59 6.25 -1.07 1.34
C TYR A 59 4.89 -0.37 1.43
N ILE A 60 4.80 0.62 2.31
CA ILE A 60 3.63 1.49 2.42
C ILE A 60 4.05 2.96 2.32
N VAL A 61 3.25 3.73 1.60
CA VAL A 61 3.37 5.20 1.50
C VAL A 61 2.13 5.81 2.12
N TYR A 62 2.31 6.81 2.95
CA TYR A 62 1.25 7.52 3.65
C TYR A 62 0.81 8.75 2.84
N GLY A 63 -0.47 8.76 2.45
CA GLY A 63 -1.01 9.87 1.68
C GLY A 63 -0.25 10.11 0.37
N GLU A 64 0.27 11.31 0.22
CA GLU A 64 0.96 11.74 -1.01
C GLU A 64 2.49 11.83 -0.85
N HIS A 65 3.06 11.11 0.11
CA HIS A 65 4.51 11.07 0.25
C HIS A 65 5.16 10.47 -1.01
N LEU A 66 6.40 10.88 -1.29
CA LEU A 66 7.14 10.44 -2.48
C LEU A 66 8.06 9.25 -2.22
N SER A 67 8.19 8.84 -0.97
CA SER A 67 9.03 7.73 -0.54
C SER A 67 8.26 6.82 0.41
N PRO A 68 8.64 5.55 0.53
CA PRO A 68 8.00 4.67 1.50
C PRO A 68 8.25 5.16 2.93
N ASP A 69 7.19 5.08 3.75
CA ASP A 69 7.23 5.48 5.16
C ASP A 69 7.54 4.31 6.08
N ASP A 70 7.13 3.10 5.64
CA ASP A 70 7.38 1.86 6.39
C ASP A 70 7.45 0.66 5.46
N LYS A 71 7.92 -0.48 5.97
CA LYS A 71 7.94 -1.76 5.27
C LYS A 71 7.79 -2.94 6.21
N VAL A 72 7.22 -4.02 5.70
CA VAL A 72 7.10 -5.31 6.36
C VAL A 72 7.56 -6.42 5.44
N MET A 73 7.82 -7.62 5.99
CA MET A 73 8.11 -8.82 5.22
C MET A 73 6.86 -9.69 5.18
N SER A 74 6.61 -10.34 4.03
CA SER A 74 5.58 -11.38 3.95
C SER A 74 6.00 -12.63 4.70
N ASP A 75 5.02 -13.32 5.29
CA ASP A 75 5.21 -14.60 5.98
C ASP A 75 5.28 -15.79 5.00
N TYR A 76 5.34 -17.01 5.53
CA TYR A 76 5.41 -18.26 4.72
C TYR A 76 4.19 -18.49 3.82
N GLU A 77 3.05 -17.92 4.18
CA GLU A 77 1.82 -17.99 3.41
C GLU A 77 1.66 -16.77 2.47
N GLY A 78 2.68 -15.91 2.41
CA GLY A 78 2.69 -14.70 1.62
C GLY A 78 1.93 -13.53 2.25
N ASN A 79 1.40 -13.65 3.47
CA ASN A 79 0.63 -12.61 4.10
C ASN A 79 1.52 -11.50 4.64
N PHE A 80 1.01 -10.28 4.57
CA PHE A 80 1.61 -9.10 5.18
C PHE A 80 0.55 -8.27 5.90
N GLU A 81 0.97 -7.46 6.88
CA GLU A 81 0.08 -6.59 7.63
C GLU A 81 0.80 -5.34 8.13
N PHE A 82 0.21 -4.17 7.86
CA PHE A 82 0.56 -2.89 8.47
C PHE A 82 -0.47 -2.56 9.54
N ARG A 83 -0.02 -2.20 10.73
CA ARG A 83 -0.84 -1.96 11.92
C ARG A 83 -0.71 -0.54 12.44
N ASN A 84 -1.61 -0.18 13.36
CA ASN A 84 -1.62 1.10 14.06
C ASN A 84 -1.73 2.31 13.12
N LEU A 85 -2.46 2.15 12.03
CA LEU A 85 -2.67 3.18 11.03
C LEU A 85 -3.85 4.09 11.41
N ARG A 86 -3.74 5.37 11.05
CA ARG A 86 -4.86 6.30 11.12
C ARG A 86 -5.71 6.19 9.86
N LYS A 87 -6.89 6.78 9.87
CA LYS A 87 -7.67 6.96 8.66
C LYS A 87 -6.92 7.80 7.64
N GLY A 88 -7.12 7.49 6.37
CA GLY A 88 -6.52 8.19 5.24
C GLY A 88 -6.16 7.28 4.08
N LYS A 89 -5.53 7.86 3.08
CA LYS A 89 -5.11 7.14 1.87
C LYS A 89 -3.72 6.60 2.03
N TYR A 90 -3.51 5.42 1.49
CA TYR A 90 -2.25 4.68 1.51
C TYR A 90 -1.98 4.04 0.17
N THR A 91 -0.71 3.92 -0.17
CA THR A 91 -0.27 3.11 -1.32
C THR A 91 0.60 1.98 -0.78
N VAL A 92 0.17 0.74 -1.00
CA VAL A 92 0.95 -0.46 -0.68
C VAL A 92 1.57 -0.99 -1.96
N TYR A 93 2.86 -1.31 -1.93
CA TYR A 93 3.53 -1.81 -3.11
C TYR A 93 4.68 -2.78 -2.78
N THR A 94 5.04 -3.56 -3.78
CA THR A 94 6.23 -4.41 -3.76
C THR A 94 6.90 -4.37 -5.13
N TYR A 95 8.10 -4.95 -5.22
CA TYR A 95 8.84 -5.06 -6.47
C TYR A 95 8.70 -6.45 -7.07
N SER A 96 8.46 -6.50 -8.37
CA SER A 96 8.43 -7.70 -9.18
C SER A 96 9.55 -7.67 -10.20
N ARG A 97 9.96 -8.83 -10.70
CA ARG A 97 10.81 -8.91 -11.88
C ARG A 97 9.99 -8.55 -13.12
N ASP A 98 10.56 -7.79 -14.04
CA ASP A 98 9.93 -7.56 -15.34
C ASP A 98 10.07 -8.81 -16.23
N THR A 99 8.95 -9.48 -16.50
CA THR A 99 8.88 -10.67 -17.36
C THR A 99 8.35 -10.34 -18.76
N THR A 100 8.15 -9.07 -19.10
CA THR A 100 7.59 -8.68 -20.41
C THR A 100 8.59 -8.85 -21.55
N GLY A 101 9.87 -9.08 -21.26
CA GLY A 101 10.92 -9.25 -22.25
C GLY A 101 11.28 -7.96 -22.99
N GLN A 102 10.77 -6.81 -22.56
CA GLN A 102 11.06 -5.50 -23.15
C GLN A 102 12.36 -4.88 -22.63
N THR A 103 12.98 -5.49 -21.64
CA THR A 103 14.27 -5.05 -21.11
C THR A 103 15.40 -5.56 -21.99
N PRO A 104 16.33 -4.70 -22.41
CA PRO A 104 17.56 -5.18 -23.02
C PRO A 104 18.28 -6.11 -22.04
N PRO A 105 19.02 -7.12 -22.49
CA PRO A 105 19.74 -8.06 -21.65
C PRO A 105 20.90 -7.33 -20.94
N THR A 106 20.58 -6.48 -20.01
CA THR A 106 21.53 -5.89 -19.07
C THR A 106 21.53 -6.75 -17.82
N SER A 107 22.66 -6.83 -17.17
CA SER A 107 22.97 -7.72 -16.05
C SER A 107 22.10 -7.58 -14.79
N ASP A 108 21.09 -6.72 -14.83
CA ASP A 108 20.14 -6.52 -13.71
C ASP A 108 18.70 -6.56 -14.25
N PRO A 109 17.88 -7.56 -13.88
CA PRO A 109 16.50 -7.62 -14.32
C PRO A 109 15.77 -6.38 -13.81
N MET A 110 15.18 -5.61 -14.73
CA MET A 110 14.46 -4.41 -14.39
C MET A 110 13.33 -4.79 -13.42
N LYS A 111 13.30 -4.13 -12.28
CA LYS A 111 12.23 -4.30 -11.29
C LYS A 111 11.04 -3.43 -11.70
N MET A 112 9.86 -4.03 -11.75
CA MET A 112 8.62 -3.30 -11.90
C MET A 112 7.89 -3.20 -10.55
N VAL A 113 7.15 -2.12 -10.36
CA VAL A 113 6.37 -1.90 -9.14
C VAL A 113 4.98 -2.50 -9.32
N VAL A 114 4.56 -3.31 -8.36
CA VAL A 114 3.17 -3.79 -8.22
C VAL A 114 2.57 -3.06 -7.04
N LEU A 115 1.55 -2.23 -7.28
CA LEU A 115 0.97 -1.36 -6.25
C LEU A 115 -0.55 -1.50 -6.14
N LYS A 116 -1.07 -1.15 -4.97
CA LYS A 116 -2.49 -1.00 -4.66
C LYS A 116 -2.70 0.25 -3.82
N GLU A 117 -3.68 1.03 -4.18
CA GLU A 117 -4.18 2.13 -3.36
C GLU A 117 -5.30 1.61 -2.45
N VAL A 118 -5.31 2.07 -1.22
CA VAL A 118 -6.29 1.70 -0.20
C VAL A 118 -6.60 2.90 0.69
N GLU A 119 -7.83 3.01 1.14
CA GLU A 119 -8.27 4.10 2.00
C GLU A 119 -8.90 3.52 3.28
N LEU A 120 -8.35 3.91 4.43
CA LEU A 120 -8.99 3.70 5.72
C LEU A 120 -9.93 4.85 6.00
N THR A 121 -11.22 4.57 6.14
CA THR A 121 -12.26 5.59 6.35
C THR A 121 -12.35 6.01 7.81
N ASP A 122 -11.96 5.11 8.72
CA ASP A 122 -11.91 5.32 10.17
C ASP A 122 -10.59 4.87 10.78
N ASN A 123 -10.33 5.30 12.02
CA ASN A 123 -9.06 5.00 12.71
C ASN A 123 -8.94 3.56 13.23
N ASP A 124 -9.99 2.78 13.18
CA ASP A 124 -10.07 1.35 13.57
C ASP A 124 -10.50 0.47 12.39
N ASP A 125 -10.40 0.99 11.18
CA ASP A 125 -10.76 0.28 9.95
C ASP A 125 -9.77 -0.84 9.63
N HIS A 126 -10.27 -1.93 9.02
CA HIS A 126 -9.48 -3.10 8.67
C HIS A 126 -9.70 -3.41 7.19
N GLU A 127 -8.74 -2.99 6.36
CA GLU A 127 -8.81 -3.19 4.93
C GLU A 127 -7.92 -4.34 4.47
N VAL A 128 -8.45 -5.17 3.59
CA VAL A 128 -7.72 -6.24 2.94
C VAL A 128 -7.55 -5.89 1.46
N VAL A 129 -6.32 -5.59 1.07
CA VAL A 129 -6.01 -5.35 -0.33
C VAL A 129 -6.01 -6.67 -1.12
N SER A 130 -6.46 -6.60 -2.37
CA SER A 130 -6.37 -7.76 -3.26
C SER A 130 -4.91 -8.21 -3.45
N ASP A 131 -4.71 -9.48 -3.75
CA ASP A 131 -3.39 -10.08 -3.91
C ASP A 131 -2.46 -9.26 -4.81
N LEU A 132 -1.23 -9.07 -4.34
CA LEU A 132 -0.14 -8.49 -5.10
C LEU A 132 0.62 -9.62 -5.77
N THR A 133 0.50 -9.73 -7.10
CA THR A 133 1.18 -10.78 -7.85
C THR A 133 2.52 -10.29 -8.36
N ILE A 134 3.59 -10.93 -7.92
CA ILE A 134 4.95 -10.72 -8.43
C ILE A 134 5.33 -11.85 -9.39
N TYR A 135 6.22 -11.55 -10.31
CA TYR A 135 6.65 -12.47 -11.36
C TYR A 135 8.09 -12.89 -11.16
N ASP A 136 8.38 -14.15 -11.49
CA ASP A 136 9.72 -14.69 -11.51
C ASP A 136 9.89 -15.68 -12.69
N THR A 137 11.12 -16.01 -13.00
CA THR A 137 11.45 -17.06 -13.97
C THR A 137 11.89 -18.30 -13.20
N PRO A 138 11.54 -19.52 -13.67
CA PRO A 138 11.99 -20.77 -13.07
C PRO A 138 13.51 -20.88 -13.04
#